data_3dbc15778eb78deee380e7be06a33237
#
_entry.id   3dbc15778eb78deee380e7be06a33237
#
_cell.length_a   1.000
_cell.length_b   1.000
_cell.length_c   1.000
_cell.angle_alpha   90.00
_cell.angle_beta   90.00
_cell.angle_gamma   90.00
#
_symmetry.space_group_name_H-M   'P 1'
#
loop_
_entity.id
_entity.type
_entity.pdbx_description
1 polymer ?
#
loop_
_entity_poly.entity_id
_entity_poly.type
_entity_poly.pdbx_seq_one_letter_code
_entity_poly.pdbx_strand_id
1 'polypeptide(L)'
;MIRTDQRLINMFVFQLMSGFLLLHLVMSSGFGNHSLWLLFTYISGPTQFPEFSMVLMLDDIQVGYYDSDTDRLIKVGAGGEKGAEFDLGQVALNVLQNNMMELRIRSDFVKKQLNLTSPGVYVQQRMVVCEVQEDGESAFIMTRNLANGHDAESILCNTTHFLYGGGDGWDFKLNTMEQMYEQTLFSNIYLPLCALNMQRLLESHKHLVMRRVRPRLRLLSQPGGGQITCLATDFYPRHINLTLLRDGEPVDEEEMTVGSVLPNGNGLYQLRKTLMVDEEELQRKHKYTCAASHLSLDNRLDVSWRAESFRSFRLHVISAPVVLMAVVILLLVLMMKMRKRSGSEGISMETQESLGASTDEGSEPGVEDRDVTASPKQISSK
;
A
#
# COMPACT_ATOMS: atom_id res chain seq x y z
N MET A 1 -47.41 -39.90 38.89
CA MET A 1 -45.92 -39.87 38.96
C MET A 1 -45.22 -39.81 37.60
N ILE A 2 -45.88 -40.17 36.50
CA ILE A 2 -45.29 -40.20 35.14
C ILE A 2 -45.31 -38.81 34.41
N ARG A 3 -46.17 -37.87 34.82
CA ARG A 3 -46.30 -36.54 34.15
C ARG A 3 -45.22 -35.51 34.53
N THR A 4 -44.50 -35.72 35.62
CA THR A 4 -43.44 -34.84 36.10
C THR A 4 -42.10 -35.11 35.39
N ASP A 5 -41.84 -36.35 35.00
CA ASP A 5 -40.61 -36.73 34.30
C ASP A 5 -40.56 -36.21 32.87
N GLN A 6 -41.70 -36.17 32.17
CA GLN A 6 -41.74 -35.69 30.78
C GLN A 6 -41.45 -34.18 30.66
N ARG A 7 -41.83 -33.39 31.66
CA ARG A 7 -41.51 -31.94 31.67
C ARG A 7 -40.04 -31.70 31.97
N LEU A 8 -39.42 -32.48 32.83
CA LEU A 8 -38.00 -32.40 33.12
C LEU A 8 -37.16 -32.84 31.92
N ILE A 9 -37.55 -33.90 31.23
CA ILE A 9 -36.89 -34.35 29.99
C ILE A 9 -37.00 -33.28 28.90
N ASN A 10 -38.18 -32.69 28.69
CA ASN A 10 -38.38 -31.63 27.70
C ASN A 10 -37.60 -30.36 28.05
N MET A 11 -37.48 -29.97 29.31
CA MET A 11 -36.64 -28.86 29.75
C MET A 11 -35.13 -29.15 29.50
N PHE A 12 -34.66 -30.36 29.78
CA PHE A 12 -33.28 -30.75 29.56
C PHE A 12 -32.92 -30.79 28.05
N VAL A 13 -33.81 -31.32 27.22
CA VAL A 13 -33.68 -31.34 25.77
C VAL A 13 -33.67 -29.91 25.21
N PHE A 14 -34.55 -29.04 25.71
CA PHE A 14 -34.59 -27.65 25.29
C PHE A 14 -33.33 -26.87 25.69
N GLN A 15 -32.78 -27.11 26.89
CA GLN A 15 -31.52 -26.52 27.32
C GLN A 15 -30.31 -27.05 26.51
N LEU A 16 -30.29 -28.35 26.21
CA LEU A 16 -29.26 -28.94 25.34
C LEU A 16 -29.35 -28.39 23.91
N MET A 17 -30.56 -28.29 23.34
CA MET A 17 -30.76 -27.73 22.00
C MET A 17 -30.43 -26.23 21.95
N SER A 18 -30.78 -25.44 22.97
CA SER A 18 -30.41 -24.01 23.05
C SER A 18 -28.92 -23.84 23.28
N GLY A 19 -28.27 -24.69 24.05
CA GLY A 19 -26.80 -24.71 24.21
C GLY A 19 -26.07 -25.07 22.92
N PHE A 20 -26.62 -26.04 22.17
CA PHE A 20 -26.06 -26.41 20.84
C PHE A 20 -26.27 -25.30 19.81
N LEU A 21 -27.44 -24.64 19.81
CA LEU A 21 -27.73 -23.49 18.93
C LEU A 21 -26.87 -22.29 19.27
N LEU A 22 -26.64 -22.00 20.56
CA LEU A 22 -25.72 -20.96 21.02
C LEU A 22 -24.26 -21.27 20.67
N LEU A 23 -23.86 -22.55 20.79
CA LEU A 23 -22.52 -22.99 20.40
C LEU A 23 -22.30 -22.85 18.88
N HIS A 24 -23.31 -23.21 18.07
CA HIS A 24 -23.29 -22.98 16.63
C HIS A 24 -23.28 -21.48 16.25
N LEU A 25 -24.05 -20.65 16.97
CA LEU A 25 -24.03 -19.19 16.75
C LEU A 25 -22.71 -18.54 17.16
N VAL A 26 -22.06 -19.06 18.22
CA VAL A 26 -20.73 -18.57 18.64
C VAL A 26 -19.61 -19.05 17.71
N MET A 27 -19.77 -20.26 17.15
CA MET A 27 -18.79 -20.79 16.15
C MET A 27 -18.98 -20.17 14.75
N SER A 28 -20.20 -19.68 14.43
CA SER A 28 -20.52 -19.03 13.15
C SER A 28 -20.18 -17.54 13.11
N SER A 29 -19.74 -16.92 14.20
CA SER A 29 -19.45 -15.50 14.22
C SER A 29 -17.99 -15.22 13.87
N GLY A 30 -17.67 -15.03 12.60
CA GLY A 30 -16.54 -14.23 12.20
C GLY A 30 -15.44 -14.83 11.37
N PHE A 31 -15.66 -15.90 10.64
CA PHE A 31 -14.77 -16.26 9.53
C PHE A 31 -15.34 -15.61 8.25
N GLY A 32 -14.80 -14.46 7.88
CA GLY A 32 -14.97 -13.95 6.52
C GLY A 32 -14.28 -14.87 5.52
N ASN A 33 -14.47 -14.65 4.22
CA ASN A 33 -13.74 -15.37 3.19
C ASN A 33 -12.24 -15.11 3.36
N HIS A 34 -11.47 -16.18 3.54
CA HIS A 34 -10.01 -16.11 3.64
C HIS A 34 -9.36 -16.81 2.46
N SER A 35 -8.21 -16.31 2.05
CA SER A 35 -7.45 -16.80 0.91
C SER A 35 -6.00 -17.13 1.28
N LEU A 36 -5.53 -18.29 0.83
CA LEU A 36 -4.14 -18.69 0.92
C LEU A 36 -3.52 -18.67 -0.47
N TRP A 37 -2.44 -17.90 -0.63
CA TRP A 37 -1.75 -17.71 -1.89
C TRP A 37 -0.37 -18.33 -1.82
N LEU A 38 -0.03 -19.16 -2.81
CA LEU A 38 1.31 -19.66 -3.01
C LEU A 38 1.79 -19.15 -4.38
N LEU A 39 2.82 -18.32 -4.35
CA LEU A 39 3.40 -17.71 -5.54
C LEU A 39 4.76 -18.36 -5.79
N PHE A 40 4.82 -19.29 -6.72
CA PHE A 40 6.04 -19.99 -7.12
C PHE A 40 6.70 -19.28 -8.28
N THR A 41 8.02 -19.18 -8.23
CA THR A 41 8.85 -18.70 -9.32
C THR A 41 10.01 -19.69 -9.54
N TYR A 42 10.13 -20.18 -10.76
CA TYR A 42 11.26 -20.98 -11.22
C TYR A 42 12.02 -20.22 -12.29
N ILE A 43 13.31 -20.05 -12.12
CA ILE A 43 14.17 -19.31 -13.03
C ILE A 43 15.30 -20.23 -13.51
N SER A 44 15.45 -20.35 -14.82
CA SER A 44 16.56 -21.08 -15.41
C SER A 44 17.39 -20.18 -16.30
N GLY A 45 18.71 -20.34 -16.25
CA GLY A 45 19.68 -19.50 -16.94
C GLY A 45 20.56 -18.71 -15.99
N PRO A 46 21.51 -17.90 -16.49
CA PRO A 46 22.44 -17.15 -15.68
C PRO A 46 21.73 -15.98 -14.97
N THR A 47 21.57 -16.09 -13.65
CA THR A 47 20.93 -15.07 -12.82
C THR A 47 21.50 -15.09 -11.41
N GLN A 48 21.31 -13.98 -10.66
CA GLN A 48 21.64 -13.87 -9.24
C GLN A 48 20.49 -14.32 -8.32
N PHE A 49 19.33 -14.63 -8.89
CA PHE A 49 18.17 -15.08 -8.13
C PHE A 49 18.21 -16.59 -7.92
N PRO A 50 17.64 -17.12 -6.83
CA PRO A 50 17.47 -18.55 -6.62
C PRO A 50 16.77 -19.22 -7.81
N GLU A 51 17.15 -20.48 -8.11
CA GLU A 51 16.49 -21.25 -9.18
C GLU A 51 14.99 -21.40 -8.91
N PHE A 52 14.62 -21.58 -7.64
CA PHE A 52 13.24 -21.71 -7.22
C PHE A 52 12.97 -20.90 -5.96
N SER A 53 11.84 -20.23 -5.94
CA SER A 53 11.35 -19.52 -4.76
C SER A 53 9.83 -19.63 -4.63
N MET A 54 9.33 -19.51 -3.39
CA MET A 54 7.90 -19.46 -3.09
C MET A 54 7.61 -18.39 -2.06
N VAL A 55 6.61 -17.59 -2.32
CA VAL A 55 5.99 -16.67 -1.36
C VAL A 55 4.68 -17.28 -0.89
N LEU A 56 4.49 -17.39 0.42
CA LEU A 56 3.26 -17.81 1.06
C LEU A 56 2.55 -16.59 1.63
N MET A 57 1.31 -16.35 1.19
CA MET A 57 0.49 -15.25 1.69
C MET A 57 -0.82 -15.75 2.26
N LEU A 58 -1.26 -15.18 3.36
CA LEU A 58 -2.58 -15.36 3.95
C LEU A 58 -3.34 -14.05 3.77
N ASP A 59 -4.43 -14.10 3.00
CA ASP A 59 -5.09 -12.93 2.45
C ASP A 59 -4.06 -12.02 1.73
N ASP A 60 -3.87 -10.82 2.23
CA ASP A 60 -2.91 -9.86 1.67
C ASP A 60 -1.56 -9.82 2.42
N ILE A 61 -1.32 -10.75 3.37
CA ILE A 61 -0.15 -10.69 4.26
C ILE A 61 0.81 -11.81 3.89
N GLN A 62 2.05 -11.47 3.58
CA GLN A 62 3.10 -12.47 3.46
C GLN A 62 3.40 -13.09 4.81
N VAL A 63 3.26 -14.41 4.91
CA VAL A 63 3.49 -15.17 6.15
C VAL A 63 4.67 -16.12 6.05
N GLY A 64 5.09 -16.46 4.83
CA GLY A 64 6.22 -17.37 4.61
C GLY A 64 6.99 -17.07 3.32
N TYR A 65 8.23 -17.52 3.31
CA TYR A 65 9.13 -17.46 2.16
C TYR A 65 10.03 -18.68 2.10
N TYR A 66 10.21 -19.27 0.92
CA TYR A 66 11.13 -20.35 0.63
C TYR A 66 12.00 -20.00 -0.56
N ASP A 67 13.26 -20.41 -0.55
CA ASP A 67 14.11 -20.41 -1.75
C ASP A 67 15.04 -21.66 -1.77
N SER A 68 15.47 -22.01 -2.99
CA SER A 68 16.32 -23.18 -3.24
C SER A 68 17.75 -23.02 -2.73
N ASP A 69 18.23 -21.79 -2.50
CA ASP A 69 19.61 -21.55 -2.05
C ASP A 69 19.75 -21.84 -0.56
N THR A 70 18.73 -21.53 0.22
CA THR A 70 18.70 -21.81 1.67
C THR A 70 18.02 -23.13 1.99
N ASP A 71 17.19 -23.66 1.09
CA ASP A 71 16.34 -24.86 1.27
C ASP A 71 15.53 -24.84 2.57
N ARG A 72 15.04 -23.64 2.95
CA ARG A 72 14.29 -23.41 4.18
C ARG A 72 13.03 -22.59 3.92
N LEU A 73 11.93 -23.05 4.51
CA LEU A 73 10.73 -22.26 4.62
C LEU A 73 10.78 -21.43 5.92
N ILE A 74 10.85 -20.13 5.79
CA ILE A 74 10.97 -19.19 6.91
C ILE A 74 9.70 -18.42 7.10
N LYS A 75 9.36 -18.09 8.35
CA LYS A 75 8.28 -17.15 8.68
C LYS A 75 8.69 -15.75 8.27
N VAL A 76 7.71 -14.98 7.79
CA VAL A 76 7.89 -13.57 7.49
C VAL A 76 6.92 -12.78 8.36
N GLY A 77 7.45 -11.82 9.13
CA GLY A 77 6.63 -10.90 9.94
C GLY A 77 5.95 -9.83 9.10
N ALA A 78 5.00 -9.10 9.69
CA ALA A 78 4.22 -8.06 9.01
C ALA A 78 5.06 -6.91 8.41
N GLY A 79 6.27 -6.70 8.91
CA GLY A 79 7.26 -5.74 8.38
C GLY A 79 8.26 -6.33 7.41
N GLY A 80 8.12 -7.62 7.02
CA GLY A 80 9.06 -8.33 6.16
C GLY A 80 10.27 -8.92 6.92
N GLU A 81 10.26 -8.89 8.25
CA GLU A 81 11.32 -9.49 9.05
C GLU A 81 11.31 -11.02 8.90
N LYS A 82 12.48 -11.57 8.59
CA LYS A 82 12.68 -13.02 8.50
C LYS A 82 12.73 -13.62 9.92
N GLY A 83 11.81 -14.54 10.19
CA GLY A 83 11.67 -15.21 11.49
C GLY A 83 12.23 -16.62 11.52
N ALA A 84 11.74 -17.40 12.48
CA ALA A 84 12.08 -18.81 12.63
C ALA A 84 11.58 -19.65 11.45
N GLU A 85 12.11 -20.85 11.32
CA GLU A 85 11.65 -21.85 10.34
C GLU A 85 10.16 -22.16 10.51
N PHE A 86 9.48 -22.36 9.40
CA PHE A 86 8.05 -22.58 9.34
C PHE A 86 7.76 -24.08 9.21
N ASP A 87 7.10 -24.66 10.19
CA ASP A 87 6.69 -26.06 10.12
C ASP A 87 5.27 -26.16 9.49
N LEU A 88 5.24 -26.52 8.22
CA LEU A 88 3.99 -26.86 7.51
C LEU A 88 3.66 -28.37 7.57
N GLY A 89 4.55 -29.15 8.16
CA GLY A 89 4.46 -30.61 8.15
C GLY A 89 4.94 -31.25 6.84
N GLN A 90 5.26 -32.55 6.93
CA GLN A 90 5.92 -33.29 5.83
C GLN A 90 5.12 -33.31 4.52
N VAL A 91 3.79 -33.40 4.60
CA VAL A 91 2.94 -33.44 3.39
C VAL A 91 3.04 -32.15 2.60
N ALA A 92 3.01 -31.00 3.28
CA ALA A 92 3.12 -29.70 2.61
C ALA A 92 4.54 -29.48 2.04
N LEU A 93 5.58 -29.96 2.71
CA LEU A 93 6.94 -29.93 2.16
C LEU A 93 7.06 -30.78 0.90
N ASN A 94 6.46 -31.99 0.89
CA ASN A 94 6.43 -32.83 -0.31
C ASN A 94 5.69 -32.13 -1.48
N VAL A 95 4.58 -31.46 -1.21
CA VAL A 95 3.87 -30.66 -2.24
C VAL A 95 4.74 -29.53 -2.76
N LEU A 96 5.50 -28.85 -1.91
CA LEU A 96 6.46 -27.82 -2.31
C LEU A 96 7.53 -28.38 -3.26
N GLN A 97 8.16 -29.48 -2.88
CA GLN A 97 9.19 -30.16 -3.68
C GLN A 97 8.64 -30.66 -5.02
N ASN A 98 7.43 -31.22 -5.04
CA ASN A 98 6.75 -31.65 -6.28
C ASN A 98 6.48 -30.46 -7.22
N ASN A 99 6.03 -29.32 -6.69
CA ASN A 99 5.84 -28.12 -7.50
C ASN A 99 7.16 -27.61 -8.10
N MET A 100 8.26 -27.65 -7.35
CA MET A 100 9.58 -27.30 -7.86
C MET A 100 9.99 -28.21 -9.03
N MET A 101 9.87 -29.53 -8.86
CA MET A 101 10.20 -30.49 -9.91
C MET A 101 9.32 -30.32 -11.15
N GLU A 102 8.02 -30.11 -10.96
CA GLU A 102 7.08 -29.93 -12.07
C GLU A 102 7.39 -28.65 -12.87
N LEU A 103 7.64 -27.52 -12.22
CA LEU A 103 8.02 -26.27 -12.89
C LEU A 103 9.34 -26.42 -13.65
N ARG A 104 10.29 -27.19 -13.12
CA ARG A 104 11.54 -27.50 -13.81
C ARG A 104 11.30 -28.32 -15.09
N ILE A 105 10.52 -29.40 -15.00
CA ILE A 105 10.16 -30.24 -16.15
C ILE A 105 9.45 -29.41 -17.22
N ARG A 106 8.49 -28.58 -16.83
CA ARG A 106 7.78 -27.67 -17.75
C ARG A 106 8.72 -26.69 -18.42
N SER A 107 9.64 -26.09 -17.67
CA SER A 107 10.65 -25.17 -18.20
C SER A 107 11.50 -25.84 -19.28
N ASP A 108 11.98 -27.05 -19.01
CA ASP A 108 12.80 -27.82 -19.97
C ASP A 108 12.00 -28.21 -21.21
N PHE A 109 10.72 -28.59 -21.05
CA PHE A 109 9.82 -28.90 -22.16
C PHE A 109 9.62 -27.68 -23.07
N VAL A 110 9.27 -26.53 -22.50
CA VAL A 110 9.00 -25.30 -23.26
C VAL A 110 10.26 -24.80 -23.96
N LYS A 111 11.42 -24.87 -23.32
CA LYS A 111 12.69 -24.52 -23.98
C LYS A 111 12.96 -25.37 -25.21
N LYS A 112 12.71 -26.68 -25.13
CA LYS A 112 12.86 -27.60 -26.28
C LYS A 112 11.88 -27.29 -27.40
N GLN A 113 10.60 -27.03 -27.08
CA GLN A 113 9.57 -26.67 -28.05
C GLN A 113 9.87 -25.37 -28.79
N LEU A 114 10.33 -24.36 -28.08
CA LEU A 114 10.64 -23.05 -28.64
C LEU A 114 12.06 -22.98 -29.27
N ASN A 115 12.80 -24.11 -29.32
CA ASN A 115 14.19 -24.15 -29.79
C ASN A 115 15.06 -23.05 -29.14
N LEU A 116 14.84 -22.78 -27.86
CA LEU A 116 15.61 -21.76 -27.11
C LEU A 116 17.03 -22.29 -26.85
N THR A 117 17.91 -22.20 -27.83
CA THR A 117 19.32 -22.60 -27.72
C THR A 117 20.20 -21.49 -27.18
N SER A 118 19.68 -20.29 -27.06
CA SER A 118 20.40 -19.13 -26.53
C SER A 118 20.52 -19.18 -25.00
N PRO A 119 21.64 -18.77 -24.41
CA PRO A 119 21.83 -18.69 -22.96
C PRO A 119 21.04 -17.50 -22.38
N GLY A 120 19.72 -17.54 -22.48
CA GLY A 120 18.79 -16.55 -21.91
C GLY A 120 18.20 -17.00 -20.60
N VAL A 121 17.72 -16.03 -19.83
CA VAL A 121 16.93 -16.29 -18.62
C VAL A 121 15.50 -16.66 -19.05
N TYR A 122 15.02 -17.77 -18.50
CA TYR A 122 13.65 -18.23 -18.72
C TYR A 122 12.94 -18.32 -17.35
N VAL A 123 11.77 -17.69 -17.25
CA VAL A 123 11.01 -17.60 -15.99
C VAL A 123 9.70 -18.34 -16.14
N GLN A 124 9.45 -19.25 -15.23
CA GLN A 124 8.16 -19.91 -15.07
C GLN A 124 7.55 -19.54 -13.74
N GLN A 125 6.30 -19.12 -13.72
CA GLN A 125 5.59 -18.74 -12.52
C GLN A 125 4.32 -19.58 -12.39
N ARG A 126 3.98 -19.90 -11.15
CA ARG A 126 2.72 -20.54 -10.79
C ARG A 126 2.10 -19.79 -9.62
N MET A 127 0.88 -19.35 -9.82
CA MET A 127 0.05 -18.81 -8.76
C MET A 127 -0.96 -19.89 -8.36
N VAL A 128 -1.00 -20.22 -7.10
CA VAL A 128 -2.04 -21.09 -6.52
C VAL A 128 -2.80 -20.25 -5.51
N VAL A 129 -4.11 -20.20 -5.64
CA VAL A 129 -5.02 -19.53 -4.71
C VAL A 129 -6.02 -20.55 -4.20
N CYS A 130 -6.15 -20.62 -2.90
CA CYS A 130 -7.19 -21.41 -2.27
C CYS A 130 -8.02 -20.46 -1.41
N GLU A 131 -9.34 -20.50 -1.55
CA GLU A 131 -10.28 -19.75 -0.72
C GLU A 131 -11.16 -20.71 0.04
N VAL A 132 -11.41 -20.37 1.30
CA VAL A 132 -12.39 -21.04 2.17
C VAL A 132 -13.44 -20.01 2.54
N GLN A 133 -14.70 -20.34 2.30
CA GLN A 133 -15.83 -19.46 2.60
C GLN A 133 -16.19 -19.46 4.08
N GLU A 134 -17.05 -18.52 4.49
CA GLU A 134 -17.49 -18.35 5.88
C GLU A 134 -18.14 -19.61 6.49
N ASP A 135 -18.73 -20.48 5.65
CA ASP A 135 -19.32 -21.75 6.09
C ASP A 135 -18.27 -22.78 6.52
N GLY A 136 -16.98 -22.55 6.16
CA GLY A 136 -15.87 -23.47 6.43
C GLY A 136 -15.91 -24.78 5.61
N GLU A 137 -16.98 -25.01 4.84
CA GLU A 137 -17.20 -26.22 4.05
C GLU A 137 -16.98 -25.98 2.56
N SER A 138 -17.31 -24.76 2.09
CA SER A 138 -17.13 -24.38 0.70
C SER A 138 -15.71 -23.86 0.48
N ALA A 139 -14.94 -24.59 -0.29
CA ALA A 139 -13.59 -24.22 -0.65
C ALA A 139 -13.36 -24.39 -2.16
N PHE A 140 -12.50 -23.55 -2.73
CA PHE A 140 -12.00 -23.77 -4.09
C PHE A 140 -10.49 -23.51 -4.16
N ILE A 141 -9.85 -24.11 -5.13
CA ILE A 141 -8.45 -23.87 -5.47
C ILE A 141 -8.33 -23.51 -6.95
N MET A 142 -7.60 -22.46 -7.21
CA MET A 142 -7.28 -22.02 -8.56
C MET A 142 -5.77 -22.02 -8.75
N THR A 143 -5.33 -22.52 -9.88
CA THR A 143 -3.92 -22.48 -10.31
C THR A 143 -3.82 -21.74 -11.62
N ARG A 144 -2.84 -20.85 -11.75
CA ARG A 144 -2.50 -20.16 -12.99
C ARG A 144 -1.00 -20.28 -13.24
N ASN A 145 -0.63 -20.80 -14.39
CA ASN A 145 0.75 -20.94 -14.81
C ASN A 145 1.09 -19.88 -15.87
N LEU A 146 2.25 -19.25 -15.71
CA LEU A 146 2.77 -18.26 -16.65
C LEU A 146 4.18 -18.66 -17.07
N ALA A 147 4.50 -18.38 -18.32
CA ALA A 147 5.83 -18.57 -18.87
C ALA A 147 6.32 -17.26 -19.50
N ASN A 148 7.42 -16.72 -19.00
CA ASN A 148 7.93 -15.40 -19.35
C ASN A 148 6.85 -14.29 -19.31
N GLY A 149 5.95 -14.37 -18.30
CA GLY A 149 4.87 -13.40 -18.11
C GLY A 149 3.62 -13.61 -18.97
N HIS A 150 3.58 -14.63 -19.84
CA HIS A 150 2.41 -14.97 -20.65
C HIS A 150 1.62 -16.12 -20.02
N ASP A 151 0.30 -16.05 -20.07
CA ASP A 151 -0.57 -17.11 -19.57
C ASP A 151 -0.37 -18.39 -20.35
N ALA A 152 -0.12 -19.48 -19.63
CA ALA A 152 0.10 -20.79 -20.20
C ALA A 152 -1.08 -21.74 -19.97
N GLU A 153 -1.55 -21.81 -18.72
CA GLU A 153 -2.72 -22.64 -18.37
C GLU A 153 -3.33 -22.21 -17.05
N SER A 154 -4.56 -22.60 -16.82
CA SER A 154 -5.27 -22.41 -15.55
C SER A 154 -6.09 -23.64 -15.18
N ILE A 155 -6.20 -23.92 -13.88
CA ILE A 155 -7.07 -24.94 -13.31
C ILE A 155 -7.91 -24.28 -12.23
N LEU A 156 -9.21 -24.55 -12.24
CA LEU A 156 -10.13 -24.20 -11.16
C LEU A 156 -10.81 -25.47 -10.67
N CYS A 157 -10.70 -25.75 -9.39
CA CYS A 157 -11.29 -26.92 -8.76
C CYS A 157 -12.00 -26.55 -7.46
N ASN A 158 -13.22 -27.02 -7.30
CA ASN A 158 -13.95 -27.03 -6.03
C ASN A 158 -14.43 -28.46 -5.75
N THR A 159 -15.26 -28.63 -4.74
CA THR A 159 -15.81 -29.94 -4.32
C THR A 159 -16.62 -30.65 -5.43
N THR A 160 -17.14 -29.91 -6.42
CA THR A 160 -18.09 -30.44 -7.44
C THR A 160 -17.61 -30.28 -8.87
N HIS A 161 -16.71 -29.35 -9.15
CA HIS A 161 -16.32 -28.98 -10.50
C HIS A 161 -14.80 -28.91 -10.64
N PHE A 162 -14.33 -29.37 -11.79
CA PHE A 162 -12.95 -29.21 -12.26
C PHE A 162 -12.97 -28.57 -13.65
N LEU A 163 -12.34 -27.43 -13.79
CA LEU A 163 -12.23 -26.68 -15.03
C LEU A 163 -10.75 -26.53 -15.39
N TYR A 164 -10.40 -26.92 -16.61
CA TYR A 164 -9.06 -26.75 -17.17
C TYR A 164 -9.14 -25.78 -18.35
N GLY A 165 -8.28 -24.77 -18.36
CA GLY A 165 -8.12 -23.80 -19.43
C GLY A 165 -6.67 -23.76 -19.92
N GLY A 166 -6.44 -23.93 -21.23
CA GLY A 166 -5.15 -23.66 -21.84
C GLY A 166 -5.02 -22.18 -22.20
N GLY A 167 -3.82 -21.62 -22.07
CA GLY A 167 -3.51 -20.26 -22.54
C GLY A 167 -3.43 -20.18 -24.07
N ASP A 168 -3.67 -18.99 -24.61
CA ASP A 168 -3.55 -18.74 -26.05
C ASP A 168 -2.08 -18.87 -26.51
N GLY A 169 -1.88 -19.70 -27.57
CA GLY A 169 -0.55 -19.88 -28.18
C GLY A 169 0.33 -20.95 -27.54
N TRP A 170 -0.18 -21.73 -26.58
CA TRP A 170 0.56 -22.84 -25.96
C TRP A 170 0.03 -24.19 -26.47
N ASP A 171 0.93 -24.99 -27.04
CA ASP A 171 0.59 -26.35 -27.47
C ASP A 171 0.54 -27.37 -26.33
N PHE A 172 0.88 -26.97 -25.12
CA PHE A 172 0.77 -27.83 -23.93
C PHE A 172 -0.68 -27.89 -23.48
N LYS A 173 -1.35 -28.97 -23.82
CA LYS A 173 -2.73 -29.25 -23.35
C LYS A 173 -2.72 -30.61 -22.67
N LEU A 174 -3.25 -30.67 -21.46
CA LEU A 174 -3.49 -31.92 -20.78
C LEU A 174 -4.48 -32.77 -21.60
N ASN A 175 -4.13 -34.02 -21.86
CA ASN A 175 -5.08 -34.99 -22.42
C ASN A 175 -6.12 -35.39 -21.34
N THR A 176 -7.15 -36.14 -21.75
CA THR A 176 -8.26 -36.53 -20.86
C THR A 176 -7.78 -37.31 -19.62
N MET A 177 -6.79 -38.18 -19.77
CA MET A 177 -6.28 -38.98 -18.65
C MET A 177 -5.50 -38.09 -17.64
N GLU A 178 -4.70 -37.18 -18.17
CA GLU A 178 -3.96 -36.19 -17.35
C GLU A 178 -4.93 -35.26 -16.61
N GLN A 179 -6.00 -34.79 -17.26
CA GLN A 179 -7.03 -33.99 -16.61
C GLN A 179 -7.74 -34.76 -15.49
N MET A 180 -8.06 -36.05 -15.68
CA MET A 180 -8.63 -36.90 -14.61
C MET A 180 -7.67 -37.09 -13.46
N TYR A 181 -6.38 -37.26 -13.75
CA TYR A 181 -5.34 -37.35 -12.72
C TYR A 181 -5.23 -36.07 -11.92
N GLU A 182 -5.12 -34.92 -12.60
CA GLU A 182 -5.11 -33.60 -11.95
C GLU A 182 -6.36 -33.37 -11.11
N GLN A 183 -7.56 -33.65 -11.64
CA GLN A 183 -8.79 -33.54 -10.88
C GLN A 183 -8.73 -34.36 -9.58
N THR A 184 -8.19 -35.58 -9.64
CA THR A 184 -8.06 -36.46 -8.47
C THR A 184 -7.09 -35.85 -7.43
N LEU A 185 -5.96 -35.31 -7.89
CA LEU A 185 -4.98 -34.66 -7.00
C LEU A 185 -5.58 -33.40 -6.35
N PHE A 186 -6.22 -32.56 -7.15
CA PHE A 186 -6.80 -31.30 -6.65
C PHE A 186 -7.91 -31.57 -5.64
N SER A 187 -8.83 -32.47 -5.94
CA SER A 187 -9.99 -32.74 -5.08
C SER A 187 -9.62 -33.48 -3.79
N ASN A 188 -8.68 -34.44 -3.85
CA ASN A 188 -8.43 -35.34 -2.73
C ASN A 188 -7.18 -34.99 -1.91
N ILE A 189 -6.27 -34.17 -2.47
CA ILE A 189 -5.02 -33.81 -1.78
C ILE A 189 -4.90 -32.30 -1.61
N TYR A 190 -4.90 -31.51 -2.69
CA TYR A 190 -4.55 -30.10 -2.61
C TYR A 190 -5.62 -29.27 -1.91
N LEU A 191 -6.89 -29.47 -2.23
CA LEU A 191 -7.99 -28.73 -1.62
C LEU A 191 -8.13 -29.00 -0.10
N PRO A 192 -8.13 -30.28 0.37
CA PRO A 192 -8.14 -30.57 1.81
C PRO A 192 -6.90 -30.07 2.54
N LEU A 193 -5.72 -30.19 1.90
CA LEU A 193 -4.46 -29.69 2.48
C LEU A 193 -4.47 -28.16 2.62
N CYS A 194 -5.02 -27.48 1.62
CA CYS A 194 -5.15 -26.04 1.66
C CYS A 194 -6.08 -25.58 2.80
N ALA A 195 -7.25 -26.16 2.91
CA ALA A 195 -8.20 -25.84 3.98
C ALA A 195 -7.59 -26.05 5.38
N LEU A 196 -6.87 -27.18 5.58
CA LEU A 196 -6.20 -27.47 6.83
C LEU A 196 -5.09 -26.46 7.17
N ASN A 197 -4.25 -26.12 6.20
CA ASN A 197 -3.16 -25.16 6.43
C ASN A 197 -3.69 -23.74 6.59
N MET A 198 -4.76 -23.35 5.87
CA MET A 198 -5.41 -22.08 6.06
C MET A 198 -5.90 -21.91 7.49
N GLN A 199 -6.59 -22.91 8.04
CA GLN A 199 -7.07 -22.87 9.42
C GLN A 199 -5.93 -22.67 10.41
N ARG A 200 -4.84 -23.44 10.29
CA ARG A 200 -3.64 -23.32 11.15
C ARG A 200 -2.97 -21.94 11.04
N LEU A 201 -2.89 -21.41 9.82
CA LEU A 201 -2.31 -20.10 9.57
C LEU A 201 -3.18 -18.97 10.13
N LEU A 202 -4.51 -19.07 9.98
CA LEU A 202 -5.46 -18.12 10.57
C LEU A 202 -5.34 -18.10 12.10
N GLU A 203 -5.28 -19.24 12.77
CA GLU A 203 -5.09 -19.31 14.22
C GLU A 203 -3.81 -18.59 14.66
N SER A 204 -2.69 -18.84 13.98
CA SER A 204 -1.38 -18.27 14.33
C SER A 204 -1.23 -16.79 13.96
N HIS A 205 -1.93 -16.29 12.92
CA HIS A 205 -1.81 -14.94 12.40
C HIS A 205 -3.07 -14.09 12.58
N LYS A 206 -4.03 -14.55 13.40
CA LYS A 206 -5.32 -13.90 13.63
C LYS A 206 -5.18 -12.42 13.97
N HIS A 207 -4.22 -12.05 14.80
CA HIS A 207 -3.97 -10.66 15.20
C HIS A 207 -3.54 -9.75 14.05
N LEU A 208 -2.95 -10.30 12.98
CA LEU A 208 -2.55 -9.57 11.78
C LEU A 208 -3.69 -9.50 10.77
N VAL A 209 -4.33 -10.63 10.49
CA VAL A 209 -5.36 -10.77 9.45
C VAL A 209 -6.65 -10.07 9.84
N MET A 210 -7.06 -10.18 11.11
CA MET A 210 -8.32 -9.60 11.62
C MET A 210 -8.20 -8.16 12.10
N ARG A 211 -7.02 -7.55 11.98
CA ARG A 211 -6.85 -6.14 12.39
C ARG A 211 -7.69 -5.22 11.51
N ARG A 212 -8.14 -4.13 12.09
CA ARG A 212 -8.90 -3.08 11.39
C ARG A 212 -8.24 -1.74 11.63
N VAL A 213 -7.69 -1.13 10.59
CA VAL A 213 -7.01 0.17 10.66
C VAL A 213 -7.77 1.18 9.83
N ARG A 214 -8.13 2.30 10.46
CA ARG A 214 -8.96 3.34 9.82
C ARG A 214 -8.16 4.10 8.76
N PRO A 215 -8.75 4.36 7.57
CA PRO A 215 -8.13 5.15 6.53
C PRO A 215 -7.90 6.60 6.99
N ARG A 216 -6.80 7.19 6.53
CA ARG A 216 -6.56 8.63 6.57
C ARG A 216 -6.91 9.20 5.21
N LEU A 217 -7.88 10.11 5.17
CA LEU A 217 -8.27 10.78 3.94
C LEU A 217 -7.56 12.12 3.79
N ARG A 218 -7.14 12.42 2.58
CA ARG A 218 -6.67 13.73 2.16
C ARG A 218 -7.25 14.08 0.80
N LEU A 219 -7.67 15.33 0.66
CA LEU A 219 -8.02 15.91 -0.61
C LEU A 219 -6.89 16.87 -0.99
N LEU A 220 -6.18 16.56 -2.07
CA LEU A 220 -5.01 17.29 -2.54
C LEU A 220 -5.40 18.04 -3.82
N SER A 221 -5.04 19.32 -3.89
CA SER A 221 -5.16 20.12 -5.11
C SER A 221 -3.83 20.79 -5.40
N GLN A 222 -3.46 20.92 -6.66
CA GLN A 222 -2.28 21.65 -7.07
C GLN A 222 -2.57 23.16 -7.09
N PRO A 223 -1.63 24.00 -6.60
CA PRO A 223 -1.73 25.44 -6.76
C PRO A 223 -1.77 25.82 -8.25
N GLY A 224 -2.81 26.55 -8.68
CA GLY A 224 -2.99 26.93 -10.09
C GLY A 224 -3.91 26.02 -10.89
N GLY A 225 -4.51 25.01 -10.29
CA GLY A 225 -5.42 24.07 -10.95
C GLY A 225 -4.71 22.86 -11.54
N GLY A 226 -5.43 22.11 -12.37
CA GLY A 226 -4.91 20.96 -13.10
C GLY A 226 -5.39 19.61 -12.54
N GLN A 227 -5.37 19.41 -11.21
CA GLN A 227 -5.86 18.14 -10.67
C GLN A 227 -6.35 18.24 -9.23
N ILE A 228 -7.36 17.44 -8.91
CA ILE A 228 -7.87 17.20 -7.56
C ILE A 228 -7.72 15.72 -7.26
N THR A 229 -6.98 15.37 -6.21
CA THR A 229 -6.73 13.98 -5.83
C THR A 229 -7.35 13.66 -4.48
N CYS A 230 -8.26 12.70 -4.47
CA CYS A 230 -8.78 12.04 -3.28
C CYS A 230 -7.84 10.88 -2.93
N LEU A 231 -7.17 10.97 -1.79
CA LEU A 231 -6.17 10.01 -1.32
C LEU A 231 -6.58 9.41 0.01
N ALA A 232 -6.72 8.08 0.04
CA ALA A 232 -6.84 7.28 1.25
C ALA A 232 -5.51 6.57 1.53
N THR A 233 -4.99 6.65 2.75
CA THR A 233 -3.74 5.97 3.17
C THR A 233 -3.93 5.27 4.50
N ASP A 234 -2.99 4.38 4.81
CA ASP A 234 -2.83 3.74 6.13
C ASP A 234 -4.05 2.93 6.57
N PHE A 235 -4.77 2.30 5.64
CA PHE A 235 -5.93 1.47 5.98
C PHE A 235 -5.63 -0.03 5.85
N TYR A 236 -6.38 -0.83 6.62
CA TYR A 236 -6.43 -2.28 6.54
C TYR A 236 -7.80 -2.78 7.04
N PRO A 237 -8.43 -3.76 6.40
CA PRO A 237 -7.98 -4.54 5.24
C PRO A 237 -7.96 -3.76 3.92
N ARG A 238 -7.53 -4.43 2.84
CA ARG A 238 -7.32 -3.84 1.51
C ARG A 238 -8.58 -3.27 0.85
N HIS A 239 -9.73 -3.85 1.16
CA HIS A 239 -11.00 -3.45 0.54
C HIS A 239 -11.46 -2.08 1.06
N ILE A 240 -11.63 -1.12 0.17
CA ILE A 240 -12.12 0.22 0.48
C ILE A 240 -12.97 0.74 -0.68
N ASN A 241 -14.08 1.40 -0.37
CA ASN A 241 -14.82 2.18 -1.35
C ASN A 241 -14.46 3.65 -1.18
N LEU A 242 -13.77 4.23 -2.17
CA LEU A 242 -13.35 5.63 -2.20
C LEU A 242 -14.14 6.36 -3.28
N THR A 243 -14.82 7.45 -2.92
CA THR A 243 -15.67 8.21 -3.82
C THR A 243 -15.28 9.69 -3.78
N LEU A 244 -15.11 10.31 -4.94
CA LEU A 244 -14.99 11.75 -5.09
C LEU A 244 -16.35 12.33 -5.44
N LEU A 245 -16.81 13.32 -4.68
CA LEU A 245 -18.08 14.01 -4.89
C LEU A 245 -17.81 15.45 -5.36
N ARG A 246 -18.60 15.92 -6.31
CA ARG A 246 -18.67 17.32 -6.76
C ARG A 246 -20.04 17.87 -6.36
N ASP A 247 -20.09 18.87 -5.47
CA ASP A 247 -21.31 19.46 -4.90
C ASP A 247 -22.29 18.46 -4.27
N GLY A 248 -21.77 17.32 -3.80
CA GLY A 248 -22.54 16.26 -3.16
C GLY A 248 -22.87 15.07 -4.06
N GLU A 249 -22.71 15.21 -5.37
CA GLU A 249 -22.94 14.15 -6.34
C GLU A 249 -21.63 13.42 -6.70
N PRO A 250 -21.66 12.08 -6.87
CA PRO A 250 -20.49 11.33 -7.30
C PRO A 250 -19.99 11.78 -8.67
N VAL A 251 -18.68 11.95 -8.80
CA VAL A 251 -18.03 12.17 -10.10
C VAL A 251 -17.90 10.82 -10.79
N ASP A 252 -18.22 10.76 -12.08
CA ASP A 252 -18.14 9.55 -12.88
C ASP A 252 -16.68 9.05 -12.97
N GLU A 253 -16.51 7.73 -12.94
CA GLU A 253 -15.17 7.12 -13.00
C GLU A 253 -14.48 7.36 -14.35
N GLU A 254 -15.25 7.60 -15.43
CA GLU A 254 -14.72 7.93 -16.75
C GLU A 254 -14.04 9.31 -16.78
N GLU A 255 -14.46 10.24 -15.90
CA GLU A 255 -13.84 11.56 -15.75
C GLU A 255 -12.54 11.50 -14.91
N MET A 256 -12.30 10.39 -14.23
CA MET A 256 -11.21 10.25 -13.25
C MET A 256 -10.16 9.25 -13.67
N THR A 257 -8.93 9.48 -13.24
CA THR A 257 -7.90 8.43 -13.18
C THR A 257 -8.04 7.69 -11.86
N VAL A 258 -8.49 6.43 -11.93
CA VAL A 258 -8.63 5.55 -10.78
C VAL A 258 -7.37 4.72 -10.65
N GLY A 259 -6.63 4.90 -9.54
CA GLY A 259 -5.48 4.07 -9.21
C GLY A 259 -5.91 2.71 -8.66
N SER A 260 -5.02 1.73 -8.70
CA SER A 260 -5.18 0.48 -7.95
C SER A 260 -4.83 0.67 -6.47
N VAL A 261 -5.35 -0.23 -5.62
CA VAL A 261 -4.93 -0.29 -4.22
C VAL A 261 -3.50 -0.77 -4.17
N LEU A 262 -2.62 0.04 -3.60
CA LEU A 262 -1.19 -0.19 -3.50
C LEU A 262 -0.76 -0.42 -2.05
N PRO A 263 0.25 -1.25 -1.80
CA PRO A 263 0.84 -1.38 -0.47
C PRO A 263 1.56 -0.09 -0.05
N ASN A 264 1.48 0.26 1.22
CA ASN A 264 2.08 1.47 1.79
C ASN A 264 3.44 1.22 2.46
N GLY A 265 3.99 0.00 2.35
CA GLY A 265 5.29 -0.40 2.89
C GLY A 265 5.31 -0.73 4.39
N ASN A 266 4.24 -0.40 5.11
CA ASN A 266 4.07 -0.65 6.55
C ASN A 266 3.00 -1.74 6.85
N GLY A 267 2.69 -2.58 5.86
CA GLY A 267 1.62 -3.57 5.93
C GLY A 267 0.20 -2.98 5.85
N LEU A 268 0.06 -1.72 5.47
CA LEU A 268 -1.19 -1.01 5.22
C LEU A 268 -1.28 -0.65 3.73
N TYR A 269 -2.42 -0.09 3.33
CA TYR A 269 -2.72 0.20 1.93
C TYR A 269 -2.98 1.67 1.68
N GLN A 270 -2.89 2.05 0.41
CA GLN A 270 -3.26 3.35 -0.12
C GLN A 270 -4.04 3.22 -1.43
N LEU A 271 -4.94 4.15 -1.65
CA LEU A 271 -5.71 4.28 -2.89
C LEU A 271 -5.87 5.76 -3.22
N ARG A 272 -5.77 6.10 -4.51
CA ARG A 272 -6.03 7.46 -5.00
C ARG A 272 -6.97 7.45 -6.19
N LYS A 273 -7.84 8.46 -6.24
CA LYS A 273 -8.65 8.81 -7.40
C LYS A 273 -8.34 10.26 -7.76
N THR A 274 -8.04 10.55 -9.01
CA THR A 274 -7.60 11.87 -9.46
C THR A 274 -8.52 12.36 -10.56
N LEU A 275 -9.11 13.54 -10.36
CA LEU A 275 -9.90 14.28 -11.33
C LEU A 275 -9.03 15.37 -11.95
N MET A 276 -9.00 15.44 -13.27
CA MET A 276 -8.41 16.56 -14.00
C MET A 276 -9.44 17.68 -14.06
N VAL A 277 -9.05 18.88 -13.65
CA VAL A 277 -9.91 20.07 -13.64
C VAL A 277 -9.22 21.21 -14.36
N ASP A 278 -9.95 21.87 -15.24
CA ASP A 278 -9.47 23.05 -15.92
C ASP A 278 -9.67 24.34 -15.06
N GLU A 279 -9.14 25.45 -15.55
CA GLU A 279 -9.23 26.72 -14.84
C GLU A 279 -10.68 27.26 -14.78
N GLU A 280 -11.50 26.94 -15.77
CA GLU A 280 -12.93 27.35 -15.82
C GLU A 280 -13.73 26.60 -14.74
N GLU A 281 -13.50 25.30 -14.58
CA GLU A 281 -14.09 24.45 -13.55
C GLU A 281 -13.74 24.97 -12.14
N LEU A 282 -12.46 25.32 -11.93
CA LEU A 282 -12.01 25.92 -10.66
C LEU A 282 -12.67 27.25 -10.33
N GLN A 283 -12.95 28.08 -11.36
CA GLN A 283 -13.66 29.36 -11.19
C GLN A 283 -15.11 29.20 -10.76
N ARG A 284 -15.74 28.06 -11.07
CA ARG A 284 -17.10 27.72 -10.64
C ARG A 284 -17.22 27.47 -9.14
N LYS A 285 -16.08 27.30 -8.44
CA LYS A 285 -15.98 27.13 -6.97
C LYS A 285 -16.78 25.95 -6.44
N HIS A 286 -16.79 24.84 -7.17
CA HIS A 286 -17.41 23.62 -6.71
C HIS A 286 -16.83 23.15 -5.37
N LYS A 287 -17.66 22.52 -4.56
CA LYS A 287 -17.25 21.84 -3.35
C LYS A 287 -16.90 20.39 -3.69
N TYR A 288 -15.64 20.03 -3.54
CA TYR A 288 -15.20 18.65 -3.67
C TYR A 288 -15.15 17.96 -2.32
N THR A 289 -15.61 16.72 -2.27
CA THR A 289 -15.60 15.89 -1.05
C THR A 289 -15.03 14.52 -1.38
N CYS A 290 -13.96 14.14 -0.68
CA CYS A 290 -13.40 12.81 -0.71
C CYS A 290 -14.06 11.99 0.39
N ALA A 291 -14.73 10.91 0.04
CA ALA A 291 -15.50 10.07 0.93
C ALA A 291 -15.00 8.63 0.89
N ALA A 292 -14.89 7.97 2.04
CA ALA A 292 -14.52 6.57 2.13
C ALA A 292 -15.50 5.77 3.00
N SER A 293 -15.86 4.58 2.51
CA SER A 293 -16.49 3.52 3.29
C SER A 293 -15.50 2.37 3.46
N HIS A 294 -15.31 1.90 4.67
CA HIS A 294 -14.31 0.89 5.00
C HIS A 294 -14.76 0.08 6.21
N LEU A 295 -14.37 -1.20 6.28
CA LEU A 295 -14.74 -2.13 7.34
C LEU A 295 -14.34 -1.68 8.76
N SER A 296 -13.33 -0.81 8.87
CA SER A 296 -12.87 -0.22 10.14
C SER A 296 -13.67 1.00 10.59
N LEU A 297 -14.66 1.43 9.80
CA LEU A 297 -15.47 2.62 10.06
C LEU A 297 -16.91 2.22 10.36
N ASP A 298 -17.50 2.78 11.41
CA ASP A 298 -18.93 2.63 11.69
C ASP A 298 -19.79 3.42 10.69
N ASN A 299 -19.25 4.54 10.23
CA ASN A 299 -19.88 5.42 9.26
C ASN A 299 -18.85 5.87 8.19
N ARG A 300 -19.38 6.48 7.11
CA ARG A 300 -18.57 7.07 6.04
C ARG A 300 -17.66 8.18 6.60
N LEU A 301 -16.40 8.19 6.17
CA LEU A 301 -15.44 9.24 6.50
C LEU A 301 -15.35 10.20 5.32
N ASP A 302 -15.49 11.50 5.57
CA ASP A 302 -15.51 12.55 4.55
C ASP A 302 -14.49 13.65 4.85
N VAL A 303 -13.81 14.13 3.80
CA VAL A 303 -12.96 15.33 3.82
C VAL A 303 -13.35 16.22 2.65
N SER A 304 -13.71 17.47 2.93
CA SER A 304 -14.17 18.41 1.89
C SER A 304 -13.17 19.53 1.67
N TRP A 305 -13.10 20.00 0.44
CA TRP A 305 -12.35 21.17 0.02
C TRP A 305 -13.18 22.00 -0.96
N ARG A 306 -13.07 23.32 -0.86
CA ARG A 306 -13.66 24.25 -1.79
C ARG A 306 -12.55 25.08 -2.43
N ALA A 307 -12.59 25.23 -3.73
CA ALA A 307 -11.66 26.11 -4.43
C ALA A 307 -11.81 27.54 -3.92
N GLU A 308 -10.83 28.04 -3.19
CA GLU A 308 -10.75 29.45 -2.86
C GLU A 308 -10.26 30.21 -4.09
N SER A 309 -10.85 31.40 -4.36
CA SER A 309 -10.43 32.16 -5.51
C SER A 309 -8.99 32.65 -5.33
N PHE A 310 -8.08 32.19 -6.14
CA PHE A 310 -6.67 32.62 -6.19
C PHE A 310 -6.47 34.12 -6.36
N ARG A 311 -7.53 34.88 -6.71
CA ARG A 311 -7.51 36.33 -6.81
C ARG A 311 -7.16 37.02 -5.48
N SER A 312 -7.60 36.50 -4.36
CA SER A 312 -7.33 37.10 -3.04
C SER A 312 -5.85 37.06 -2.66
N PHE A 313 -5.18 35.95 -2.93
CA PHE A 313 -3.78 35.80 -2.55
C PHE A 313 -2.82 36.61 -3.44
N ARG A 314 -3.09 36.72 -4.75
CA ARG A 314 -2.30 37.58 -5.64
C ARG A 314 -2.45 39.06 -5.31
N LEU A 315 -3.66 39.52 -4.94
CA LEU A 315 -3.89 40.90 -4.53
C LEU A 315 -3.15 41.25 -3.24
N HIS A 316 -3.09 40.35 -2.26
CA HIS A 316 -2.37 40.58 -1.01
C HIS A 316 -0.85 40.54 -1.18
N VAL A 317 -0.31 39.67 -2.03
CA VAL A 317 1.14 39.59 -2.30
C VAL A 317 1.64 40.78 -3.14
N ILE A 318 0.82 41.33 -4.03
CA ILE A 318 1.19 42.47 -4.85
C ILE A 318 0.94 43.81 -4.10
N SER A 319 -0.09 43.88 -3.26
CA SER A 319 -0.41 45.12 -2.53
C SER A 319 0.56 45.41 -1.39
N ALA A 320 1.09 44.39 -0.70
CA ALA A 320 2.00 44.58 0.40
C ALA A 320 3.31 45.32 0.02
N PRO A 321 4.07 44.95 -1.05
CA PRO A 321 5.25 45.71 -1.46
C PRO A 321 4.90 47.09 -2.02
N VAL A 322 3.75 47.26 -2.68
CA VAL A 322 3.32 48.58 -3.19
C VAL A 322 2.98 49.51 -2.04
N VAL A 323 2.27 49.06 -1.02
CA VAL A 323 1.99 49.85 0.19
C VAL A 323 3.27 50.18 0.94
N LEU A 324 4.21 49.23 1.07
CA LEU A 324 5.50 49.46 1.72
C LEU A 324 6.31 50.52 0.97
N MET A 325 6.38 50.45 -0.35
CA MET A 325 7.06 51.44 -1.19
C MET A 325 6.42 52.84 -1.06
N ALA A 326 5.07 52.90 -1.04
CA ALA A 326 4.36 54.16 -0.88
C ALA A 326 4.67 54.80 0.53
N VAL A 327 4.72 54.00 1.60
CA VAL A 327 5.06 54.48 2.92
C VAL A 327 6.53 54.96 2.98
N VAL A 328 7.47 54.24 2.37
CA VAL A 328 8.86 54.67 2.31
C VAL A 328 9.03 55.98 1.55
N ILE A 329 8.37 56.13 0.40
CA ILE A 329 8.37 57.41 -0.36
C ILE A 329 7.79 58.54 0.44
N LEU A 330 6.67 58.31 1.17
CA LEU A 330 6.05 59.33 2.03
C LEU A 330 7.00 59.76 3.14
N LEU A 331 7.69 58.81 3.82
CA LEU A 331 8.65 59.11 4.83
C LEU A 331 9.86 59.89 4.29
N LEU A 332 10.36 59.57 3.10
CA LEU A 332 11.45 60.30 2.44
C LEU A 332 11.03 61.72 2.10
N VAL A 333 9.80 61.95 1.60
CA VAL A 333 9.25 63.28 1.33
C VAL A 333 9.09 64.09 2.63
N LEU A 334 8.62 63.48 3.68
CA LEU A 334 8.54 64.13 5.01
C LEU A 334 9.93 64.49 5.55
N MET A 335 10.90 63.62 5.46
CA MET A 335 12.29 63.91 5.85
C MET A 335 12.89 65.03 5.01
N MET A 336 12.69 65.08 3.71
CA MET A 336 13.12 66.16 2.85
C MET A 336 12.47 67.50 3.20
N LYS A 337 11.15 67.47 3.51
CA LYS A 337 10.44 68.70 4.00
C LYS A 337 10.95 69.17 5.36
N MET A 338 11.26 68.25 6.29
CA MET A 338 11.85 68.62 7.58
C MET A 338 13.27 69.20 7.43
N ARG A 339 14.13 68.58 6.58
CA ARG A 339 15.43 69.14 6.23
C ARG A 339 15.34 70.55 5.62
N LYS A 340 14.34 70.81 4.74
CA LYS A 340 14.13 72.12 4.13
C LYS A 340 13.63 73.18 5.13
N ARG A 341 12.93 72.76 6.17
CA ARG A 341 12.51 73.64 7.29
C ARG A 341 13.70 73.93 8.26
N SER A 342 14.57 72.97 8.49
CA SER A 342 15.76 73.12 9.36
C SER A 342 16.89 73.95 8.70
N GLY A 343 16.85 74.13 7.37
CA GLY A 343 17.85 74.92 6.65
C GLY A 343 17.48 76.39 6.49
N SER A 344 16.33 76.85 7.07
CA SER A 344 15.88 78.28 6.98
C SER A 344 16.06 79.07 8.29
N GLU A 345 16.58 78.48 9.34
CA GLU A 345 16.88 79.20 10.59
C GLU A 345 18.35 78.95 10.94
N GLY A 346 19.25 79.83 10.52
CA GLY A 346 20.63 79.76 11.00
C GLY A 346 21.63 80.49 10.13
N ILE A 347 21.43 81.77 9.88
CA ILE A 347 22.53 82.64 9.50
C ILE A 347 22.50 83.80 10.47
N SER A 348 23.41 83.85 11.49
CA SER A 348 24.05 85.01 12.04
C SER A 348 25.07 84.60 13.14
N MET A 349 26.30 85.07 12.90
CA MET A 349 27.31 85.44 13.87
C MET A 349 27.86 84.41 14.85
N GLU A 350 29.11 84.31 15.17
CA GLU A 350 30.23 85.24 15.14
C GLU A 350 31.51 84.47 15.49
N THR A 351 32.63 84.98 14.99
CA THR A 351 33.99 84.62 15.17
C THR A 351 34.42 84.75 16.64
N GLN A 352 35.25 83.87 17.18
CA GLN A 352 36.47 84.09 17.91
C GLN A 352 37.18 82.84 18.36
N GLU A 353 38.37 82.68 17.88
CA GLU A 353 39.68 82.44 18.45
C GLU A 353 39.73 81.77 19.83
N SER A 354 40.44 80.69 20.08
CA SER A 354 41.86 80.61 20.33
C SER A 354 42.28 79.27 20.94
N LEU A 355 43.38 78.76 20.41
CA LEU A 355 44.56 78.17 21.12
C LEU A 355 44.40 77.12 22.20
N GLY A 356 45.19 76.08 22.00
CA GLY A 356 45.81 75.28 23.09
C GLY A 356 45.69 73.79 22.80
N ALA A 357 46.56 73.18 22.16
CA ALA A 357 47.82 72.60 22.62
C ALA A 357 47.64 71.25 23.29
N SER A 358 48.11 70.23 22.59
CA SER A 358 49.11 69.23 22.93
C SER A 358 48.71 67.95 23.61
N THR A 359 49.21 66.94 22.97
CA THR A 359 49.90 65.73 23.47
C THR A 359 49.01 64.69 24.17
N ASP A 360 49.14 63.42 24.06
CA ASP A 360 50.21 62.54 23.58
C ASP A 360 49.72 61.12 23.66
N GLU A 361 50.28 60.30 22.86
CA GLU A 361 50.60 58.87 23.06
C GLU A 361 49.50 57.90 23.60
N GLY A 362 49.30 56.74 23.12
CA GLY A 362 50.17 55.77 22.57
C GLY A 362 49.48 54.40 22.61
N SER A 363 49.93 53.58 21.72
CA SER A 363 50.01 52.11 21.82
C SER A 363 48.88 51.25 21.31
N GLU A 364 49.05 50.77 20.12
CA GLU A 364 48.82 49.38 19.71
C GLU A 364 49.71 48.41 20.54
N PRO A 365 49.64 47.08 20.45
CA PRO A 365 49.11 46.20 19.41
C PRO A 365 48.56 44.81 19.92
N GLY A 366 48.20 43.93 18.96
CA GLY A 366 48.25 42.47 19.09
C GLY A 366 46.97 41.81 18.62
N VAL A 367 46.87 41.38 17.42
CA VAL A 367 47.20 40.07 16.77
C VAL A 367 46.64 38.87 17.54
N GLU A 368 45.71 38.15 16.95
CA GLU A 368 45.93 36.77 16.56
C GLU A 368 44.71 36.16 15.80
N ASP A 369 45.05 35.69 14.63
CA ASP A 369 44.34 34.74 13.76
C ASP A 369 43.90 33.48 14.47
N ARG A 370 42.81 32.88 14.03
CA ARG A 370 42.72 31.46 13.78
C ARG A 370 41.53 31.09 12.88
N ASP A 371 41.84 30.84 11.63
CA ASP A 371 41.15 29.91 10.74
C ASP A 371 40.91 28.55 11.39
N VAL A 372 39.72 27.98 11.20
CA VAL A 372 39.54 26.53 11.11
C VAL A 372 38.43 26.21 10.10
N THR A 373 38.88 25.85 8.91
CA THR A 373 38.18 25.07 7.90
C THR A 373 37.89 23.66 8.40
N ALA A 374 36.71 23.13 8.14
CA ALA A 374 36.46 21.69 8.12
C ALA A 374 35.39 21.32 7.09
N SER A 375 35.87 20.67 6.05
CA SER A 375 35.15 20.01 4.94
C SER A 375 34.51 18.69 5.36
N PRO A 376 33.46 18.19 4.69
CA PRO A 376 32.75 16.98 5.08
C PRO A 376 33.39 15.70 4.50
N LYS A 377 33.39 14.65 5.33
CA LYS A 377 33.80 13.29 4.92
C LYS A 377 32.62 12.51 4.31
N GLN A 378 32.88 12.03 3.11
CA GLN A 378 32.18 10.89 2.49
C GLN A 378 32.44 9.62 3.31
N ILE A 379 31.42 8.80 3.47
CA ILE A 379 31.57 7.41 3.90
C ILE A 379 31.04 6.52 2.77
N SER A 380 31.98 5.76 2.24
CA SER A 380 31.85 4.73 1.23
C SER A 380 31.32 3.44 1.85
N SER A 381 30.56 2.74 1.04
CA SER A 381 30.00 1.41 1.17
C SER A 381 31.01 0.30 1.44
N LYS A 382 30.55 -0.65 2.21
CA LYS A 382 30.80 -2.08 1.97
C LYS A 382 29.53 -2.86 2.29
#